data_b3895f70af1bd7009df363af5377f2e7
#
_entry.id   b3895f70af1bd7009df363af5377f2e7
#
_cell.length_a   1.000
_cell.length_b   1.000
_cell.length_c   1.000
_cell.angle_alpha   90.00
_cell.angle_beta   90.00
_cell.angle_gamma   90.00
#
_symmetry.space_group_name_H-M   'P 1'
#
loop_
_entity.id
_entity.type
_entity.pdbx_description
1 polymer ?
#
loop_
_entity_poly.entity_id
_entity_poly.type
_entity_poly.pdbx_seq_one_letter_code
_entity_poly.pdbx_strand_id
1 'polypeptide(L)'
;MKFGQSENPQHIDFRLPTDDPHTAEILKQNDTGKPMNVYVGCDKWNKNDLKNFYPRGTKDELSYYSRQFNSIELNATFYSMPSRQQVITWRDKAPNGFRFFPKVTQSISHMRRLNDVQMLTDEYCDNISNFEDKLGMVFLQLHDNFKYKNFDRLVSFIENFPKAIPLAVELRNTEWFNNTAVSNEVYELFEKHQVTNIVVDTAGRRDLLHMRLTTPKAFIRYVGANNPQSDRERLDDWINRFKIWVELGLRDIYFLFTKISNWNRPFFPPISLKE
;
A
#
# COMPACT_ATOMS: atom_id res chain seq x y z
N MET A 1 1.16 7.70 20.17
CA MET A 1 -0.16 7.54 19.52
C MET A 1 -0.15 6.23 18.75
N LYS A 2 -1.20 5.43 18.85
CA LYS A 2 -1.32 4.25 17.99
C LYS A 2 -1.65 4.74 16.58
N PHE A 3 -0.85 4.34 15.59
CA PHE A 3 -1.05 4.70 14.19
C PHE A 3 -2.48 4.36 13.75
N GLY A 4 -3.19 5.34 13.21
CA GLY A 4 -4.56 5.16 12.74
C GLY A 4 -5.68 5.30 13.77
N GLN A 5 -5.39 5.47 15.05
CA GLN A 5 -6.42 5.68 16.07
C GLN A 5 -6.55 7.16 16.45
N SER A 6 -7.77 7.65 16.47
CA SER A 6 -8.13 8.94 17.07
C SER A 6 -9.26 8.73 18.07
N GLU A 7 -9.17 9.38 19.20
CA GLU A 7 -10.21 9.37 20.25
C GLU A 7 -11.42 10.21 19.83
N ASN A 8 -11.19 11.25 19.03
CA ASN A 8 -12.22 12.22 18.62
C ASN A 8 -12.21 12.42 17.09
N PRO A 9 -12.61 11.42 16.28
CA PRO A 9 -12.58 11.54 14.81
C PRO A 9 -13.45 12.68 14.27
N GLN A 10 -14.50 13.08 14.99
CA GLN A 10 -15.39 14.19 14.61
C GLN A 10 -14.72 15.58 14.60
N HIS A 11 -13.54 15.72 15.22
CA HIS A 11 -12.77 16.97 15.23
C HIS A 11 -11.60 16.99 14.26
N ILE A 12 -11.45 15.95 13.43
CA ILE A 12 -10.39 15.84 12.44
C ILE A 12 -10.88 16.36 11.10
N ASP A 13 -10.11 17.23 10.48
CA ASP A 13 -10.31 17.58 9.07
C ASP A 13 -9.82 16.41 8.19
N PHE A 14 -10.76 15.71 7.59
CA PHE A 14 -10.50 14.56 6.74
C PHE A 14 -10.40 14.90 5.25
N ARG A 15 -10.61 16.15 4.85
CA ARG A 15 -10.49 16.54 3.43
C ARG A 15 -9.13 16.12 2.87
N LEU A 16 -9.13 15.67 1.64
CA LEU A 16 -7.88 15.39 0.93
C LEU A 16 -7.16 16.71 0.64
N PRO A 17 -5.85 16.80 0.88
CA PRO A 17 -5.07 17.96 0.46
C PRO A 17 -5.12 18.15 -1.06
N THR A 18 -4.71 19.34 -1.51
CA THR A 18 -4.46 19.59 -2.92
C THR A 18 -3.34 18.67 -3.42
N ASP A 19 -3.41 18.30 -4.70
CA ASP A 19 -2.35 17.52 -5.32
C ASP A 19 -1.05 18.32 -5.39
N ASP A 20 0.06 17.62 -5.23
CA ASP A 20 1.35 18.16 -5.63
C ASP A 20 1.34 18.40 -7.15
N PRO A 21 1.82 19.56 -7.62
CA PRO A 21 1.80 19.90 -9.05
C PRO A 21 2.43 18.83 -9.96
N HIS A 22 3.52 18.19 -9.54
CA HIS A 22 4.20 17.14 -10.30
C HIS A 22 3.34 15.89 -10.47
N THR A 23 2.33 15.65 -9.63
CA THR A 23 1.43 14.50 -9.78
C THR A 23 0.75 14.51 -11.15
N ALA A 24 0.30 15.67 -11.61
CA ALA A 24 -0.30 15.81 -12.93
C ALA A 24 0.71 15.57 -14.07
N GLU A 25 1.96 15.98 -13.88
CA GLU A 25 3.04 15.75 -14.85
C GLU A 25 3.38 14.26 -14.98
N ILE A 26 3.50 13.54 -13.86
CA ILE A 26 3.73 12.10 -13.83
C ILE A 26 2.59 11.34 -14.51
N LEU A 27 1.34 11.71 -14.25
CA LEU A 27 0.19 11.04 -14.83
C LEU A 27 0.08 11.24 -16.35
N LYS A 28 0.36 12.43 -16.85
CA LYS A 28 0.34 12.77 -18.30
C LYS A 28 1.38 12.02 -19.12
N GLN A 29 2.42 11.48 -18.50
CA GLN A 29 3.42 10.66 -19.19
C GLN A 29 2.91 9.25 -19.53
N ASN A 30 1.78 8.84 -18.93
CA ASN A 30 1.24 7.50 -19.11
C ASN A 30 0.41 7.41 -20.40
N ASP A 31 0.42 6.22 -20.99
CA ASP A 31 -0.44 5.89 -22.14
C ASP A 31 -1.90 5.72 -21.67
N THR A 32 -2.75 6.67 -22.09
CA THR A 32 -4.18 6.67 -21.73
C THR A 32 -4.98 5.59 -22.45
N GLY A 33 -4.42 4.93 -23.48
CA GLY A 33 -5.04 3.81 -24.19
C GLY A 33 -5.01 2.49 -23.42
N LYS A 34 -4.24 2.38 -22.33
CA LYS A 34 -4.19 1.16 -21.53
C LYS A 34 -5.46 0.95 -20.71
N PRO A 35 -5.90 -0.29 -20.52
CA PRO A 35 -7.01 -0.60 -19.61
C PRO A 35 -6.68 -0.17 -18.17
N MET A 36 -7.70 0.27 -17.44
CA MET A 36 -7.57 0.59 -16.04
C MET A 36 -7.57 -0.66 -15.17
N ASN A 37 -6.62 -0.76 -14.26
CA ASN A 37 -6.53 -1.80 -13.27
C ASN A 37 -6.84 -1.24 -11.88
N VAL A 38 -7.82 -1.80 -11.20
CA VAL A 38 -8.19 -1.40 -9.83
C VAL A 38 -8.06 -2.62 -8.93
N TYR A 39 -7.18 -2.51 -7.94
CA TYR A 39 -6.96 -3.55 -6.94
C TYR A 39 -7.38 -3.04 -5.57
N VAL A 40 -8.33 -3.74 -4.95
CA VAL A 40 -8.86 -3.41 -3.64
C VAL A 40 -8.71 -4.60 -2.72
N GLY A 41 -8.16 -4.37 -1.53
CA GLY A 41 -7.93 -5.44 -0.57
C GLY A 41 -7.76 -4.95 0.86
N CYS A 42 -7.78 -5.89 1.80
CA CYS A 42 -7.52 -5.63 3.21
C CYS A 42 -6.05 -5.96 3.57
N ASP A 43 -5.68 -5.65 4.82
CA ASP A 43 -4.37 -5.98 5.39
C ASP A 43 -4.32 -7.37 6.05
N LYS A 44 -5.45 -8.08 6.07
CA LYS A 44 -5.61 -9.40 6.68
C LYS A 44 -6.76 -10.16 6.02
N TRP A 45 -6.66 -11.49 6.04
CA TRP A 45 -7.74 -12.37 5.55
C TRP A 45 -8.28 -13.36 6.57
N ASN A 46 -7.77 -13.37 7.82
CA ASN A 46 -8.22 -14.35 8.80
C ASN A 46 -9.58 -13.98 9.42
N LYS A 47 -10.35 -14.97 9.83
CA LYS A 47 -11.71 -14.81 10.40
C LYS A 47 -11.74 -14.07 11.73
N ASN A 48 -10.64 -14.08 12.49
CA ASN A 48 -10.58 -13.39 13.77
C ASN A 48 -10.56 -11.86 13.58
N ASP A 49 -9.94 -11.39 12.49
CA ASP A 49 -9.86 -9.99 12.12
C ASP A 49 -11.07 -9.57 11.25
N LEU A 50 -11.52 -10.43 10.33
CA LEU A 50 -12.68 -10.18 9.47
C LEU A 50 -13.95 -10.85 10.03
N LYS A 51 -14.40 -10.37 11.18
CA LYS A 51 -15.60 -10.90 11.85
C LYS A 51 -16.83 -10.80 10.93
N ASN A 52 -17.65 -11.86 10.90
CA ASN A 52 -18.88 -11.97 10.09
C ASN A 52 -18.68 -11.89 8.56
N PHE A 53 -17.45 -11.94 8.08
CA PHE A 53 -17.14 -11.94 6.65
C PHE A 53 -17.25 -13.36 6.05
N TYR A 54 -16.82 -14.36 6.80
CA TYR A 54 -16.81 -15.74 6.34
C TYR A 54 -18.12 -16.48 6.64
N PRO A 55 -18.68 -17.24 5.68
CA PRO A 55 -19.76 -18.16 5.94
C PRO A 55 -19.36 -19.21 7.00
N ARG A 56 -20.38 -19.68 7.73
CA ARG A 56 -20.16 -20.78 8.69
C ARG A 56 -19.58 -22.02 7.96
N GLY A 57 -18.53 -22.59 8.51
CA GLY A 57 -17.88 -23.78 7.93
C GLY A 57 -16.80 -23.50 6.89
N THR A 58 -16.44 -22.22 6.63
CA THR A 58 -15.31 -21.90 5.76
C THR A 58 -14.03 -22.57 6.27
N LYS A 59 -13.44 -23.45 5.44
CA LYS A 59 -12.23 -24.22 5.78
C LYS A 59 -10.95 -23.50 5.36
N ASP A 60 -10.98 -22.82 4.21
CA ASP A 60 -9.83 -22.07 3.66
C ASP A 60 -10.20 -20.59 3.51
N GLU A 61 -9.67 -19.80 4.44
CA GLU A 61 -9.97 -18.36 4.53
C GLU A 61 -9.38 -17.58 3.34
N LEU A 62 -8.15 -17.89 2.93
CA LEU A 62 -7.54 -17.21 1.80
C LEU A 62 -8.26 -17.50 0.48
N SER A 63 -8.62 -18.77 0.26
CA SER A 63 -9.39 -19.17 -0.93
C SER A 63 -10.77 -18.50 -0.99
N TYR A 64 -11.43 -18.29 0.15
CA TYR A 64 -12.68 -17.54 0.19
C TYR A 64 -12.44 -16.03 -0.02
N TYR A 65 -11.49 -15.44 0.73
CA TYR A 65 -11.16 -14.02 0.66
C TYR A 65 -10.83 -13.57 -0.76
N SER A 66 -9.97 -14.33 -1.45
CA SER A 66 -9.48 -14.00 -2.79
C SER A 66 -10.53 -14.10 -3.91
N ARG A 67 -11.74 -14.59 -3.59
CA ARG A 67 -12.89 -14.53 -4.47
C ARG A 67 -13.83 -13.36 -4.19
N GLN A 68 -13.62 -12.65 -3.07
CA GLN A 68 -14.40 -11.47 -2.68
C GLN A 68 -13.61 -10.17 -2.93
N PHE A 69 -12.29 -10.23 -2.82
CA PHE A 69 -11.37 -9.15 -3.11
C PHE A 69 -10.38 -9.61 -4.20
N ASN A 70 -9.81 -8.67 -4.93
CA ASN A 70 -8.82 -8.96 -5.96
C ASN A 70 -7.37 -8.68 -5.52
N SER A 71 -7.17 -8.30 -4.26
CA SER A 71 -5.83 -8.08 -3.71
C SER A 71 -5.76 -8.23 -2.20
N ILE A 72 -4.54 -8.27 -1.68
CA ILE A 72 -4.25 -8.32 -0.24
C ILE A 72 -2.94 -7.58 0.07
N GLU A 73 -2.95 -6.75 1.13
CA GLU A 73 -1.72 -6.29 1.79
C GLU A 73 -1.17 -7.43 2.65
N LEU A 74 -0.05 -8.01 2.22
CA LEU A 74 0.47 -9.23 2.84
C LEU A 74 1.42 -8.90 3.99
N ASN A 75 0.87 -8.61 5.16
CA ASN A 75 1.63 -8.31 6.36
C ASN A 75 2.33 -9.53 7.00
N ALA A 76 1.97 -10.74 6.65
CA ALA A 76 2.65 -11.94 7.16
C ALA A 76 4.15 -11.93 6.83
N THR A 77 4.54 -11.44 5.65
CA THR A 77 5.93 -11.30 5.22
C THR A 77 6.73 -10.26 6.00
N PHE A 78 6.05 -9.35 6.70
CA PHE A 78 6.71 -8.39 7.57
C PHE A 78 7.26 -9.04 8.84
N TYR A 79 6.51 -9.94 9.44
CA TYR A 79 6.87 -10.56 10.73
C TYR A 79 7.89 -11.69 10.60
N SER A 80 7.89 -12.38 9.47
CA SER A 80 8.87 -13.44 9.17
C SER A 80 9.17 -13.51 7.68
N MET A 81 10.41 -13.91 7.34
CA MET A 81 10.80 -14.19 5.98
C MET A 81 9.91 -15.32 5.43
N PRO A 82 9.16 -15.11 4.35
CA PRO A 82 8.33 -16.17 3.79
C PRO A 82 9.22 -17.21 3.13
N SER A 83 8.93 -18.50 3.31
CA SER A 83 9.59 -19.52 2.53
C SER A 83 9.01 -19.60 1.11
N ARG A 84 9.80 -20.07 0.15
CA ARG A 84 9.35 -20.34 -1.21
C ARG A 84 8.06 -21.17 -1.24
N GLN A 85 8.01 -22.27 -0.46
CA GLN A 85 6.85 -23.15 -0.42
C GLN A 85 5.60 -22.44 0.11
N GLN A 86 5.75 -21.57 1.09
CA GLN A 86 4.63 -20.79 1.62
C GLN A 86 4.07 -19.80 0.58
N VAL A 87 4.95 -19.12 -0.18
CA VAL A 87 4.54 -18.22 -1.25
C VAL A 87 3.78 -18.98 -2.34
N ILE A 88 4.30 -20.13 -2.78
CA ILE A 88 3.62 -21.01 -3.75
C ILE A 88 2.25 -21.44 -3.22
N THR A 89 2.16 -21.84 -1.95
CA THR A 89 0.88 -22.23 -1.34
C THR A 89 -0.14 -21.09 -1.35
N TRP A 90 0.26 -19.87 -1.05
CA TRP A 90 -0.62 -18.69 -1.13
C TRP A 90 -1.03 -18.39 -2.56
N ARG A 91 -0.08 -18.40 -3.50
CA ARG A 91 -0.33 -18.19 -4.92
C ARG A 91 -1.39 -19.13 -5.47
N ASP A 92 -1.24 -20.42 -5.18
CA ASP A 92 -2.09 -21.48 -5.75
C ASP A 92 -3.52 -21.46 -5.17
N LYS A 93 -3.71 -20.89 -3.99
CA LYS A 93 -5.05 -20.69 -3.39
C LYS A 93 -5.85 -19.53 -3.97
N ALA A 94 -5.18 -18.55 -4.54
CA ALA A 94 -5.83 -17.38 -5.11
C ALA A 94 -6.19 -17.59 -6.60
N PRO A 95 -7.31 -17.01 -7.09
CA PRO A 95 -7.67 -17.11 -8.50
C PRO A 95 -6.73 -16.27 -9.40
N ASN A 96 -6.83 -16.48 -10.71
CA ASN A 96 -6.18 -15.61 -11.69
C ASN A 96 -6.69 -14.16 -11.52
N GLY A 97 -5.80 -13.18 -11.73
CA GLY A 97 -6.12 -11.77 -11.55
C GLY A 97 -5.98 -11.26 -10.11
N PHE A 98 -5.88 -12.13 -9.11
CA PHE A 98 -5.58 -11.73 -7.73
C PHE A 98 -4.13 -11.23 -7.59
N ARG A 99 -3.91 -10.19 -6.75
CA ARG A 99 -2.57 -9.62 -6.52
C ARG A 99 -2.21 -9.62 -5.04
N PHE A 100 -1.00 -10.11 -4.75
CA PHE A 100 -0.38 -10.01 -3.44
C PHE A 100 0.53 -8.79 -3.38
N PHE A 101 0.41 -7.99 -2.32
CA PHE A 101 1.27 -6.84 -2.03
C PHE A 101 2.11 -7.18 -0.78
N PRO A 102 3.25 -7.89 -0.95
CA PRO A 102 4.05 -8.34 0.17
C PRO A 102 4.83 -7.18 0.79
N LYS A 103 4.76 -7.08 2.12
CA LYS A 103 5.49 -6.10 2.90
C LYS A 103 6.90 -6.58 3.18
N VAL A 104 7.89 -5.72 2.95
CA VAL A 104 9.30 -6.00 3.27
C VAL A 104 9.45 -6.33 4.75
N THR A 105 10.25 -7.36 5.06
CA THR A 105 10.39 -7.88 6.43
C THR A 105 10.87 -6.81 7.41
N GLN A 106 10.45 -6.94 8.67
CA GLN A 106 10.88 -6.03 9.74
C GLN A 106 12.39 -6.09 10.00
N SER A 107 13.03 -7.22 9.72
CA SER A 107 14.48 -7.36 9.83
C SER A 107 15.22 -6.40 8.92
N ILE A 108 14.72 -6.18 7.70
CA ILE A 108 15.27 -5.22 6.73
C ILE A 108 14.88 -3.79 7.13
N SER A 109 13.57 -3.55 7.24
CA SER A 109 13.00 -2.19 7.31
C SER A 109 13.09 -1.53 8.69
N HIS A 110 12.88 -2.30 9.77
CA HIS A 110 12.72 -1.79 11.14
C HIS A 110 13.93 -2.08 12.04
N MET A 111 14.41 -3.33 12.05
CA MET A 111 15.52 -3.72 12.92
C MET A 111 16.85 -3.18 12.39
N ARG A 112 17.20 -3.52 11.16
CA ARG A 112 18.43 -3.06 10.51
C ARG A 112 18.32 -1.67 9.90
N ARG A 113 17.12 -1.17 9.66
CA ARG A 113 16.87 0.17 9.09
C ARG A 113 17.67 0.40 7.82
N LEU A 114 17.59 -0.56 6.90
CA LEU A 114 18.28 -0.60 5.61
C LEU A 114 19.82 -0.60 5.71
N ASN A 115 20.38 -0.95 6.86
CA ASN A 115 21.83 -1.04 7.00
C ASN A 115 22.28 -2.50 6.81
N ASP A 116 23.18 -2.73 5.84
CA ASP A 116 23.73 -4.06 5.54
C ASP A 116 22.64 -5.14 5.37
N VAL A 117 21.74 -4.90 4.41
CA VAL A 117 20.55 -5.74 4.21
C VAL A 117 20.51 -6.47 2.86
N GLN A 118 21.57 -6.36 2.04
CA GLN A 118 21.52 -6.88 0.68
C GLN A 118 21.17 -8.38 0.64
N MET A 119 21.87 -9.22 1.39
CA MET A 119 21.61 -10.67 1.42
C MET A 119 20.16 -11.00 1.84
N LEU A 120 19.65 -10.27 2.84
CA LEU A 120 18.25 -10.47 3.29
C LEU A 120 17.25 -9.99 2.23
N THR A 121 17.60 -8.94 1.49
CA THR A 121 16.77 -8.41 0.42
C THR A 121 16.72 -9.37 -0.76
N ASP A 122 17.87 -9.94 -1.13
CA ASP A 122 17.97 -10.93 -2.20
C ASP A 122 17.14 -12.18 -1.85
N GLU A 123 17.32 -12.73 -0.65
CA GLU A 123 16.52 -13.88 -0.16
C GLU A 123 15.02 -13.57 -0.17
N TYR A 124 14.64 -12.39 0.31
CA TYR A 124 13.25 -11.96 0.30
C TYR A 124 12.68 -11.89 -1.11
N CYS A 125 13.41 -11.26 -2.03
CA CYS A 125 13.02 -11.10 -3.42
C CYS A 125 12.92 -12.45 -4.17
N ASP A 126 13.87 -13.35 -3.95
CA ASP A 126 13.83 -14.70 -4.51
C ASP A 126 12.60 -15.48 -4.06
N ASN A 127 12.27 -15.39 -2.76
CA ASN A 127 11.11 -16.08 -2.22
C ASN A 127 9.80 -15.51 -2.76
N ILE A 128 9.60 -14.17 -2.74
CA ILE A 128 8.35 -13.55 -3.17
C ILE A 128 8.15 -13.59 -4.69
N SER A 129 9.20 -13.73 -5.48
CA SER A 129 9.11 -13.91 -6.94
C SER A 129 8.30 -15.15 -7.32
N ASN A 130 8.13 -16.12 -6.43
CA ASN A 130 7.27 -17.27 -6.63
C ASN A 130 5.76 -16.96 -6.61
N PHE A 131 5.35 -15.73 -6.34
CA PHE A 131 3.99 -15.27 -6.66
C PHE A 131 3.75 -15.17 -8.17
N GLU A 132 4.83 -15.07 -8.95
CA GLU A 132 4.77 -14.98 -10.43
C GLU A 132 3.88 -13.82 -10.89
N ASP A 133 2.92 -14.07 -11.77
CA ASP A 133 1.95 -13.08 -12.26
C ASP A 133 1.02 -12.52 -11.17
N LYS A 134 0.92 -13.19 -10.01
CA LYS A 134 0.14 -12.72 -8.87
C LYS A 134 0.93 -11.80 -7.93
N LEU A 135 2.22 -11.55 -8.19
CA LEU A 135 2.95 -10.49 -7.52
C LEU A 135 2.41 -9.13 -7.98
N GLY A 136 1.86 -8.37 -7.05
CA GLY A 136 1.44 -6.99 -7.29
C GLY A 136 2.63 -6.04 -7.20
N MET A 137 2.81 -5.40 -6.05
CA MET A 137 3.93 -4.51 -5.77
C MET A 137 4.46 -4.79 -4.37
N VAL A 138 5.76 -4.94 -4.24
CA VAL A 138 6.42 -5.00 -2.93
C VAL A 138 6.37 -3.64 -2.28
N PHE A 139 6.07 -3.56 -0.99
CA PHE A 139 6.13 -2.28 -0.32
C PHE A 139 7.05 -2.29 0.91
N LEU A 140 7.93 -1.29 0.93
CA LEU A 140 8.82 -0.96 2.01
C LEU A 140 8.16 0.09 2.89
N GLN A 141 7.72 -0.29 4.09
CA GLN A 141 7.31 0.68 5.09
C GLN A 141 8.49 0.97 6.00
N LEU A 142 8.92 2.22 6.05
CA LEU A 142 9.99 2.64 6.93
C LEU A 142 9.48 2.92 8.36
N HIS A 143 10.34 2.70 9.34
CA HIS A 143 10.02 2.98 10.74
C HIS A 143 9.88 4.49 11.00
N ASP A 144 9.05 4.88 11.96
CA ASP A 144 8.78 6.31 12.29
C ASP A 144 10.05 7.10 12.65
N ASN A 145 11.10 6.43 13.12
CA ASN A 145 12.38 7.06 13.42
C ASN A 145 13.41 6.98 12.28
N PHE A 146 13.00 6.51 11.09
CA PHE A 146 13.85 6.56 9.89
C PHE A 146 13.75 7.96 9.29
N LYS A 147 14.75 8.77 9.58
CA LYS A 147 14.81 10.19 9.29
C LYS A 147 15.70 10.49 8.09
N TYR A 148 15.66 11.74 7.61
CA TYR A 148 16.46 12.21 6.50
C TYR A 148 17.95 11.91 6.63
N LYS A 149 18.53 11.96 7.84
CA LYS A 149 19.92 11.56 8.09
C LYS A 149 20.30 10.14 7.63
N ASN A 150 19.30 9.31 7.33
CA ASN A 150 19.49 7.95 6.80
C ASN A 150 19.21 7.88 5.29
N PHE A 151 19.13 9.00 4.59
CA PHE A 151 18.77 9.06 3.17
C PHE A 151 19.71 8.20 2.32
N ASP A 152 21.02 8.24 2.56
CA ASP A 152 22.01 7.41 1.85
C ASP A 152 21.68 5.91 1.90
N ARG A 153 21.11 5.43 3.04
CA ARG A 153 20.70 4.02 3.15
C ARG A 153 19.48 3.72 2.29
N LEU A 154 18.55 4.68 2.16
CA LEU A 154 17.40 4.55 1.28
C LEU A 154 17.82 4.55 -0.18
N VAL A 155 18.75 5.44 -0.55
CA VAL A 155 19.36 5.48 -1.89
C VAL A 155 20.00 4.13 -2.20
N SER A 156 20.91 3.67 -1.35
CA SER A 156 21.61 2.38 -1.54
C SER A 156 20.64 1.21 -1.65
N PHE A 157 19.60 1.16 -0.81
CA PHE A 157 18.57 0.11 -0.89
C PHE A 157 17.84 0.12 -2.22
N ILE A 158 17.37 1.29 -2.67
CA ILE A 158 16.62 1.44 -3.93
C ILE A 158 17.49 1.12 -5.14
N GLU A 159 18.73 1.56 -5.15
CA GLU A 159 19.67 1.31 -6.25
C GLU A 159 19.99 -0.18 -6.41
N ASN A 160 20.10 -0.91 -5.31
CA ASN A 160 20.43 -2.34 -5.30
C ASN A 160 19.18 -3.25 -5.30
N PHE A 161 17.97 -2.70 -5.17
CA PHE A 161 16.74 -3.49 -5.23
C PHE A 161 16.53 -4.04 -6.66
N PRO A 162 16.10 -5.34 -6.81
CA PRO A 162 15.92 -5.96 -8.13
C PRO A 162 14.91 -5.19 -9.01
N LYS A 163 15.35 -4.68 -10.16
CA LYS A 163 14.55 -3.81 -11.03
C LYS A 163 13.35 -4.51 -11.67
N ALA A 164 13.35 -5.83 -11.72
CA ALA A 164 12.23 -6.63 -12.22
C ALA A 164 11.04 -6.68 -11.24
N ILE A 165 11.25 -6.32 -9.98
CA ILE A 165 10.23 -6.35 -8.93
C ILE A 165 9.72 -4.93 -8.67
N PRO A 166 8.43 -4.63 -8.90
CA PRO A 166 7.87 -3.31 -8.59
C PRO A 166 7.99 -3.00 -7.10
N LEU A 167 8.48 -1.81 -6.76
CA LEU A 167 8.69 -1.35 -5.39
C LEU A 167 7.86 -0.11 -5.09
N ALA A 168 7.24 -0.08 -3.93
CA ALA A 168 6.63 1.11 -3.33
C ALA A 168 7.25 1.40 -1.97
N VAL A 169 7.29 2.68 -1.58
CA VAL A 169 7.86 3.11 -0.29
C VAL A 169 6.88 3.97 0.48
N GLU A 170 6.73 3.65 1.77
CA GLU A 170 5.97 4.42 2.74
C GLU A 170 6.92 5.12 3.73
N LEU A 171 6.91 6.44 3.70
CA LEU A 171 7.64 7.30 4.64
C LEU A 171 6.74 7.66 5.81
N ARG A 172 7.23 7.50 7.05
CA ARG A 172 6.44 7.74 8.29
C ARG A 172 6.96 8.87 9.17
N ASN A 173 8.13 9.40 8.88
CA ASN A 173 8.69 10.53 9.63
C ASN A 173 8.40 11.83 8.91
N THR A 174 7.92 12.85 9.64
CA THR A 174 7.57 14.15 9.07
C THR A 174 8.75 14.96 8.55
N GLU A 175 9.99 14.63 8.95
CA GLU A 175 11.19 15.26 8.38
C GLU A 175 11.30 15.11 6.86
N TRP A 176 10.68 14.07 6.28
CA TRP A 176 10.62 13.86 4.84
C TRP A 176 9.75 14.89 4.12
N PHE A 177 8.84 15.57 4.83
CA PHE A 177 7.80 16.41 4.23
C PHE A 177 7.86 17.87 4.70
N ASN A 178 8.48 18.15 5.86
CA ASN A 178 8.50 19.48 6.46
C ASN A 178 9.48 20.45 5.77
N ASN A 179 10.31 19.96 4.85
CA ASN A 179 11.26 20.75 4.09
C ASN A 179 11.13 20.38 2.61
N THR A 180 10.80 21.35 1.79
CA THR A 180 10.58 21.15 0.35
C THR A 180 11.81 20.59 -0.37
N ALA A 181 13.02 21.00 0.00
CA ALA A 181 14.24 20.45 -0.61
C ALA A 181 14.38 18.96 -0.31
N VAL A 182 14.12 18.54 0.95
CA VAL A 182 14.17 17.13 1.35
C VAL A 182 13.08 16.31 0.66
N SER A 183 11.86 16.83 0.58
CA SER A 183 10.77 16.12 -0.09
C SER A 183 11.01 15.98 -1.60
N ASN A 184 11.53 17.00 -2.25
CA ASN A 184 11.88 16.93 -3.67
C ASN A 184 12.97 15.89 -3.91
N GLU A 185 14.04 15.90 -3.12
CA GLU A 185 15.16 14.96 -3.27
C GLU A 185 14.70 13.49 -3.15
N VAL A 186 13.84 13.18 -2.18
CA VAL A 186 13.32 11.81 -2.03
C VAL A 186 12.35 11.43 -3.15
N TYR A 187 11.52 12.36 -3.62
CA TYR A 187 10.61 12.08 -4.73
C TYR A 187 11.35 11.95 -6.06
N GLU A 188 12.37 12.75 -6.32
CA GLU A 188 13.25 12.61 -7.49
C GLU A 188 13.96 11.24 -7.49
N LEU A 189 14.43 10.78 -6.34
CA LEU A 189 14.97 9.42 -6.20
C LEU A 189 13.93 8.37 -6.60
N PHE A 190 12.70 8.50 -6.11
CA PHE A 190 11.62 7.55 -6.43
C PHE A 190 11.28 7.58 -7.92
N GLU A 191 11.15 8.75 -8.52
CA GLU A 191 10.86 8.91 -9.94
C GLU A 191 11.96 8.31 -10.82
N LYS A 192 13.23 8.64 -10.51
CA LYS A 192 14.41 8.12 -11.21
C LYS A 192 14.45 6.59 -11.24
N HIS A 193 14.05 5.95 -10.14
CA HIS A 193 14.11 4.49 -10.00
C HIS A 193 12.75 3.80 -10.18
N GLN A 194 11.72 4.53 -10.63
CA GLN A 194 10.35 4.03 -10.82
C GLN A 194 9.76 3.39 -9.55
N VAL A 195 10.09 3.95 -8.40
CA VAL A 195 9.54 3.58 -7.09
C VAL A 195 8.25 4.35 -6.86
N THR A 196 7.20 3.64 -6.48
CA THR A 196 5.90 4.25 -6.18
C THR A 196 5.87 4.82 -4.76
N ASN A 197 5.59 6.11 -4.61
CA ASN A 197 5.28 6.69 -3.30
C ASN A 197 3.94 6.18 -2.80
N ILE A 198 3.89 5.68 -1.55
CA ILE A 198 2.64 5.28 -0.92
C ILE A 198 2.00 6.48 -0.25
N VAL A 199 0.77 6.79 -0.65
CA VAL A 199 -0.06 7.80 -0.01
C VAL A 199 -0.78 7.17 1.18
N VAL A 200 -0.53 7.70 2.38
CA VAL A 200 -1.09 7.17 3.62
C VAL A 200 -2.22 8.05 4.12
N ASP A 201 -3.44 7.54 4.08
CA ASP A 201 -4.61 8.22 4.64
C ASP A 201 -5.04 7.57 5.96
N THR A 202 -4.65 8.16 7.06
CA THR A 202 -4.98 7.67 8.40
C THR A 202 -5.48 8.79 9.31
N ALA A 203 -6.50 8.50 10.12
CA ALA A 203 -7.09 9.45 11.05
C ALA A 203 -6.08 9.95 12.12
N GLY A 204 -5.19 9.08 12.59
CA GLY A 204 -4.25 9.41 13.65
C GLY A 204 -3.03 10.22 13.21
N ARG A 205 -2.75 10.30 11.90
CA ARG A 205 -1.54 10.93 11.35
C ARG A 205 -1.83 11.63 10.01
N ARG A 206 -2.69 12.67 10.06
CA ARG A 206 -2.99 13.50 8.88
C ARG A 206 -1.76 14.24 8.34
N ASP A 207 -0.77 14.47 9.18
CA ASP A 207 0.53 15.04 8.87
C ASP A 207 1.38 14.18 7.89
N LEU A 208 0.98 12.93 7.64
CA LEU A 208 1.63 12.05 6.67
C LEU A 208 0.90 11.96 5.32
N LEU A 209 -0.24 12.64 5.19
CA LEU A 209 -1.01 12.61 3.95
C LEU A 209 -0.48 13.65 2.96
N HIS A 210 0.30 13.19 1.99
CA HIS A 210 0.88 14.00 0.93
C HIS A 210 0.50 13.44 -0.43
N MET A 211 -0.14 14.28 -1.27
CA MET A 211 -0.76 13.90 -2.54
C MET A 211 0.24 13.96 -3.71
N ARG A 212 1.43 13.34 -3.52
CA ARG A 212 2.48 13.24 -4.53
C ARG A 212 2.55 11.82 -5.09
N LEU A 213 2.34 11.66 -6.40
CA LEU A 213 2.64 10.44 -7.13
C LEU A 213 4.03 10.55 -7.77
N THR A 214 4.80 9.47 -7.74
CA THR A 214 6.15 9.36 -8.32
C THR A 214 6.21 8.37 -9.49
N THR A 215 5.11 7.66 -9.72
CA THR A 215 4.88 6.79 -10.88
C THR A 215 3.42 6.98 -11.33
N PRO A 216 3.05 6.59 -12.57
CA PRO A 216 1.66 6.67 -13.01
C PRO A 216 0.78 5.57 -12.38
N LYS A 217 1.00 5.32 -11.09
CA LYS A 217 0.28 4.34 -10.26
C LYS A 217 -0.07 4.99 -8.93
N ALA A 218 -1.27 4.78 -8.44
CA ALA A 218 -1.71 5.26 -7.15
C ALA A 218 -1.73 4.09 -6.14
N PHE A 219 -0.86 4.13 -5.15
CA PHE A 219 -0.86 3.17 -4.04
C PHE A 219 -1.31 3.88 -2.78
N ILE A 220 -2.55 3.61 -2.38
CA ILE A 220 -3.18 4.24 -1.22
C ILE A 220 -3.28 3.21 -0.09
N ARG A 221 -2.72 3.56 1.07
CA ARG A 221 -2.96 2.82 2.31
C ARG A 221 -3.94 3.60 3.16
N TYR A 222 -5.17 3.11 3.19
CA TYR A 222 -6.27 3.72 3.91
C TYR A 222 -6.47 3.07 5.27
N VAL A 223 -6.50 3.88 6.33
CA VAL A 223 -6.79 3.43 7.69
C VAL A 223 -8.07 4.12 8.17
N GLY A 224 -9.12 3.34 8.38
CA GLY A 224 -10.41 3.84 8.84
C GLY A 224 -10.33 4.54 10.20
N ALA A 225 -11.23 5.47 10.44
CA ALA A 225 -11.32 6.22 11.70
C ALA A 225 -12.23 5.55 12.74
N ASN A 226 -12.81 4.38 12.44
CA ASN A 226 -13.89 3.73 13.22
C ASN A 226 -15.16 4.61 13.36
N ASN A 227 -15.35 5.52 12.44
CA ASN A 227 -16.56 6.34 12.33
C ASN A 227 -17.15 6.13 10.94
N PRO A 228 -18.31 5.43 10.83
CA PRO A 228 -18.89 5.06 9.54
C PRO A 228 -19.22 6.25 8.63
N GLN A 229 -19.60 7.39 9.22
CA GLN A 229 -19.93 8.58 8.43
C GLN A 229 -18.68 9.20 7.84
N SER A 230 -17.68 9.53 8.67
CA SER A 230 -16.43 10.14 8.19
C SER A 230 -15.66 9.19 7.26
N ASP A 231 -15.69 7.88 7.52
CA ASP A 231 -15.04 6.92 6.64
C ASP A 231 -15.71 6.83 5.26
N ARG A 232 -17.05 6.98 5.20
CA ARG A 232 -17.78 7.06 3.91
C ARG A 232 -17.41 8.33 3.15
N GLU A 233 -17.49 9.49 3.81
CA GLU A 233 -17.14 10.79 3.20
C GLU A 233 -15.71 10.76 2.63
N ARG A 234 -14.75 10.22 3.39
CA ARG A 234 -13.37 10.05 2.91
C ARG A 234 -13.24 9.14 1.68
N LEU A 235 -14.02 8.05 1.64
CA LEU A 235 -14.03 7.15 0.49
C LEU A 235 -14.62 7.83 -0.75
N ASP A 236 -15.68 8.64 -0.58
CA ASP A 236 -16.26 9.43 -1.66
C ASP A 236 -15.26 10.49 -2.19
N ASP A 237 -14.50 11.13 -1.30
CA ASP A 237 -13.42 12.04 -1.67
C ASP A 237 -12.33 11.33 -2.48
N TRP A 238 -11.94 10.11 -2.08
CA TRP A 238 -10.99 9.30 -2.84
C TRP A 238 -11.51 8.90 -4.21
N ILE A 239 -12.79 8.51 -4.31
CA ILE A 239 -13.43 8.18 -5.60
C ILE A 239 -13.39 9.40 -6.53
N ASN A 240 -13.72 10.59 -6.03
CA ASN A 240 -13.67 11.82 -6.82
C ASN A 240 -12.24 12.17 -7.23
N ARG A 241 -11.26 11.98 -6.35
CA ARG A 241 -9.84 12.20 -6.68
C ARG A 241 -9.36 11.21 -7.75
N PHE A 242 -9.71 9.94 -7.67
CA PHE A 242 -9.36 8.96 -8.71
C PHE A 242 -9.97 9.30 -10.07
N LYS A 243 -11.20 9.81 -10.13
CA LYS A 243 -11.79 10.28 -11.40
C LYS A 243 -10.91 11.34 -12.06
N ILE A 244 -10.48 12.35 -11.30
CA ILE A 244 -9.58 13.40 -11.78
C ILE A 244 -8.24 12.79 -12.26
N TRP A 245 -7.65 11.91 -11.47
CA TRP A 245 -6.37 11.30 -11.83
C TRP A 245 -6.46 10.37 -13.04
N VAL A 246 -7.60 9.67 -13.22
CA VAL A 246 -7.86 8.81 -14.41
C VAL A 246 -7.94 9.66 -15.68
N GLU A 247 -8.59 10.83 -15.62
CA GLU A 247 -8.62 11.78 -16.73
C GLU A 247 -7.21 12.31 -17.07
N LEU A 248 -6.33 12.42 -16.09
CA LEU A 248 -4.94 12.82 -16.26
C LEU A 248 -4.02 11.68 -16.74
N GLY A 249 -4.48 10.41 -16.75
CA GLY A 249 -3.69 9.28 -17.22
C GLY A 249 -3.43 8.17 -16.21
N LEU A 250 -4.00 8.22 -14.98
CA LEU A 250 -3.90 7.11 -14.02
C LEU A 250 -4.55 5.85 -14.58
N ARG A 251 -3.85 4.71 -14.49
CA ARG A 251 -4.36 3.41 -14.95
C ARG A 251 -4.26 2.30 -13.91
N ASP A 252 -3.38 2.43 -12.95
CA ASP A 252 -3.20 1.43 -11.89
C ASP A 252 -3.55 2.05 -10.53
N ILE A 253 -4.60 1.53 -9.88
CA ILE A 253 -5.04 1.94 -8.56
C ILE A 253 -4.91 0.75 -7.61
N TYR A 254 -4.12 0.92 -6.56
CA TYR A 254 -3.97 -0.01 -5.46
C TYR A 254 -4.52 0.64 -4.20
N PHE A 255 -5.68 0.17 -3.72
CA PHE A 255 -6.35 0.74 -2.56
C PHE A 255 -6.46 -0.32 -1.46
N LEU A 256 -5.59 -0.22 -0.46
CA LEU A 256 -5.44 -1.22 0.59
C LEU A 256 -5.94 -0.68 1.93
N PHE A 257 -6.88 -1.43 2.51
CA PHE A 257 -7.54 -1.05 3.76
C PHE A 257 -6.89 -1.73 4.95
N THR A 258 -6.43 -0.93 5.90
CA THR A 258 -6.09 -1.43 7.23
C THR A 258 -7.31 -1.29 8.12
N LYS A 259 -7.81 -2.45 8.61
CA LYS A 259 -8.95 -2.47 9.54
C LYS A 259 -8.49 -2.11 10.94
N ILE A 260 -9.13 -1.12 11.54
CA ILE A 260 -9.09 -0.90 12.98
C ILE A 260 -10.20 -1.76 13.61
N SER A 261 -9.86 -2.51 14.67
CA SER A 261 -10.73 -3.45 15.36
C SER A 261 -12.05 -2.80 15.76
N ASN A 262 -13.16 -3.17 15.19
CA ASN A 262 -14.57 -3.08 15.63
C ASN A 262 -15.59 -2.97 14.47
N TRP A 263 -15.18 -3.07 13.23
CA TRP A 263 -16.12 -3.11 12.10
C TRP A 263 -16.80 -4.47 12.02
N ASN A 264 -18.12 -4.51 12.28
CA ASN A 264 -18.90 -5.74 12.26
C ASN A 264 -19.32 -6.21 10.84
N ARG A 265 -19.00 -5.47 9.80
CA ARG A 265 -19.14 -5.88 8.39
C ARG A 265 -18.15 -5.11 7.53
N PRO A 266 -17.51 -5.73 6.53
CA PRO A 266 -16.85 -4.96 5.48
C PRO A 266 -17.93 -4.09 4.80
N PHE A 267 -17.67 -2.79 4.69
CA PHE A 267 -18.59 -1.77 4.19
C PHE A 267 -18.76 -1.82 2.66
N PHE A 268 -18.29 -2.89 2.03
CA PHE A 268 -18.37 -3.03 0.58
C PHE A 268 -19.52 -3.96 0.22
N PRO A 269 -20.48 -3.49 -0.60
CA PRO A 269 -21.23 -4.41 -1.41
C PRO A 269 -20.21 -5.25 -2.22
N PRO A 270 -20.49 -6.51 -2.53
CA PRO A 270 -19.63 -7.26 -3.43
C PRO A 270 -19.37 -6.37 -4.63
N ILE A 271 -18.09 -6.10 -4.91
CA ILE A 271 -17.72 -5.40 -6.14
C ILE A 271 -18.10 -6.38 -7.24
N SER A 272 -19.30 -6.19 -7.77
CA SER A 272 -19.71 -6.88 -8.96
C SER A 272 -18.87 -6.27 -10.07
N LEU A 273 -17.75 -6.92 -10.36
CA LEU A 273 -17.00 -6.73 -11.60
C LEU A 273 -17.88 -7.27 -12.75
N LYS A 274 -19.02 -6.66 -12.96
CA LYS A 274 -19.80 -6.87 -14.16
C LYS A 274 -19.58 -5.66 -15.04
N GLU A 275 -18.82 -5.93 -16.12
CA GLU A 275 -18.73 -5.26 -17.42
C GLU A 275 -18.48 -3.75 -17.41
#